data_1d8de9f65fa0f91692debdc3e7bec0c6
#
_entry.id   1d8de9f65fa0f91692debdc3e7bec0c6
#
_cell.length_a   1.000
_cell.length_b   1.000
_cell.length_c   1.000
_cell.angle_alpha   90.00
_cell.angle_beta   90.00
_cell.angle_gamma   90.00
#
_symmetry.space_group_name_H-M   'P 1'
#
loop_
_entity.id
_entity.type
_entity.pdbx_description
1 polymer ?
#
loop_
_entity_poly.entity_id
_entity_poly.type
_entity_poly.pdbx_seq_one_letter_code
_entity_poly.pdbx_strand_id
1 'polypeptide(L)'
;MRLFLAIAAISGALAVLLGAFGAHLLKHMITPEMLEVFKTAVQYQFYHTFALLAVGILGSQHHSRLLKWSGCLFIAGTAIFSGFLYLLAITGIKALGMIVPIGGLSLVAGWICLLVHILRIKSRN
;
A
#
# COMPACT_ATOMS: atom_id res chain seq x y z
N MET A 1 1.53 -7.84 15.46
CA MET A 1 0.45 -8.12 14.52
C MET A 1 -0.78 -7.23 14.67
N ARG A 2 -1.27 -6.96 15.86
CA ARG A 2 -2.39 -6.01 16.09
C ARG A 2 -2.16 -4.64 15.45
N LEU A 3 -0.92 -4.15 15.49
CA LEU A 3 -0.59 -2.86 14.87
C LEU A 3 -0.79 -2.90 13.34
N PHE A 4 -0.39 -3.98 12.67
CA PHE A 4 -0.62 -4.14 11.22
C PHE A 4 -2.12 -4.15 10.87
N LEU A 5 -2.93 -4.84 11.68
CA LEU A 5 -4.39 -4.84 11.51
C LEU A 5 -4.99 -3.45 11.69
N ALA A 6 -4.54 -2.71 12.72
CA ALA A 6 -5.00 -1.34 12.96
C ALA A 6 -4.60 -0.40 11.80
N ILE A 7 -3.34 -0.47 11.35
CA ILE A 7 -2.86 0.33 10.21
C ILE A 7 -3.63 -0.03 8.94
N ALA A 8 -3.90 -1.32 8.70
CA ALA A 8 -4.71 -1.75 7.56
C ALA A 8 -6.13 -1.17 7.61
N ALA A 9 -6.78 -1.20 8.78
CA ALA A 9 -8.11 -0.63 8.95
C ALA A 9 -8.13 0.89 8.70
N ILE A 10 -7.15 1.62 9.25
CA ILE A 10 -7.00 3.06 9.01
C ILE A 10 -6.73 3.33 7.52
N SER A 11 -5.81 2.60 6.92
CA SER A 11 -5.48 2.74 5.49
C SER A 11 -6.69 2.48 4.60
N GLY A 12 -7.51 1.47 4.93
CA GLY A 12 -8.74 1.17 4.20
C GLY A 12 -9.76 2.29 4.29
N ALA A 13 -9.99 2.83 5.49
CA ALA A 13 -10.87 3.97 5.68
C ALA A 13 -10.40 5.22 4.91
N LEU A 14 -9.09 5.52 4.98
CA LEU A 14 -8.50 6.62 4.22
C LEU A 14 -8.62 6.41 2.71
N ALA A 15 -8.41 5.20 2.21
CA ALA A 15 -8.55 4.89 0.79
C ALA A 15 -9.98 5.10 0.29
N VAL A 16 -11.00 4.77 1.07
CA VAL A 16 -12.40 5.06 0.74
C VAL A 16 -12.64 6.57 0.67
N LEU A 17 -12.18 7.32 1.67
CA LEU A 17 -12.35 8.78 1.71
C LEU A 17 -11.62 9.46 0.56
N LEU A 18 -10.38 9.07 0.28
CA LEU A 18 -9.60 9.62 -0.83
C LEU A 18 -10.18 9.24 -2.19
N GLY A 19 -10.70 8.03 -2.35
CA GLY A 19 -11.39 7.60 -3.55
C GLY A 19 -12.65 8.42 -3.81
N ALA A 20 -13.46 8.65 -2.79
CA ALA A 20 -14.65 9.50 -2.88
C ALA A 20 -14.30 10.98 -3.18
N PHE A 21 -13.27 11.51 -2.50
CA PHE A 21 -12.78 12.87 -2.76
C PHE A 21 -12.32 13.04 -4.21
N GLY A 22 -11.54 12.08 -4.74
CA GLY A 22 -11.08 12.09 -6.13
C GLY A 22 -12.24 12.05 -7.13
N ALA A 23 -13.24 11.20 -6.87
CA ALA A 23 -14.37 11.02 -7.77
C ALA A 23 -15.32 12.24 -7.81
N HIS A 24 -15.48 12.96 -6.70
CA HIS A 24 -16.52 14.01 -6.59
C HIS A 24 -15.95 15.43 -6.63
N LEU A 25 -14.85 15.72 -5.96
CA LEU A 25 -14.30 17.06 -5.83
C LEU A 25 -13.05 17.28 -6.69
N LEU A 26 -12.08 16.39 -6.56
CA LEU A 26 -10.76 16.57 -7.16
C LEU A 26 -10.81 16.58 -8.70
N LYS A 27 -11.75 15.87 -9.30
CA LYS A 27 -11.91 15.81 -10.76
C LYS A 27 -12.17 17.19 -11.42
N HIS A 28 -12.65 18.17 -10.64
CA HIS A 28 -12.87 19.54 -11.11
C HIS A 28 -11.66 20.47 -10.85
N MET A 29 -10.66 20.01 -10.09
CA MET A 29 -9.54 20.81 -9.62
C MET A 29 -8.22 20.50 -10.31
N ILE A 30 -8.08 19.31 -10.89
CA ILE A 30 -6.86 18.84 -11.54
C ILE A 30 -7.16 18.33 -12.95
N THR A 31 -6.08 18.13 -13.74
CA THR A 31 -6.21 17.59 -15.10
C THR A 31 -6.69 16.15 -15.09
N PRO A 32 -7.33 15.66 -16.19
CA PRO A 32 -7.70 14.24 -16.30
C PRO A 32 -6.53 13.29 -16.15
N GLU A 33 -5.33 13.66 -16.64
CA GLU A 33 -4.10 12.89 -16.47
C GLU A 33 -3.73 12.74 -14.99
N MET A 34 -3.74 13.84 -14.23
CA MET A 34 -3.43 13.83 -12.80
C MET A 34 -4.51 13.11 -11.99
N LEU A 35 -5.76 13.13 -12.42
CA LEU A 35 -6.82 12.36 -11.81
C LEU A 35 -6.58 10.85 -11.92
N GLU A 36 -6.09 10.38 -13.06
CA GLU A 36 -5.71 8.97 -13.21
C GLU A 36 -4.52 8.57 -12.33
N VAL A 37 -3.55 9.47 -12.14
CA VAL A 37 -2.45 9.28 -11.18
C VAL A 37 -3.01 9.15 -9.75
N PHE A 38 -3.95 9.99 -9.37
CA PHE A 38 -4.60 9.93 -8.06
C PHE A 38 -5.37 8.62 -7.85
N LYS A 39 -6.13 8.19 -8.85
CA LYS A 39 -6.85 6.91 -8.83
C LYS A 39 -5.89 5.72 -8.67
N THR A 40 -4.74 5.75 -9.36
CA THR A 40 -3.72 4.72 -9.22
C THR A 40 -3.19 4.67 -7.78
N ALA A 41 -2.97 5.82 -7.15
CA ALA A 41 -2.56 5.89 -5.75
C ALA A 41 -3.58 5.20 -4.83
N VAL A 42 -4.87 5.49 -5.02
CA VAL A 42 -5.97 4.87 -4.24
C VAL A 42 -6.02 3.36 -4.45
N GLN A 43 -5.90 2.88 -5.69
CA GLN A 43 -5.92 1.45 -6.01
C GLN A 43 -4.79 0.70 -5.31
N TYR A 44 -3.55 1.20 -5.42
CA TYR A 44 -2.39 0.55 -4.80
C TYR A 44 -2.44 0.60 -3.28
N GLN A 45 -2.99 1.66 -2.71
CA GLN A 45 -3.28 1.74 -1.29
C GLN A 45 -4.27 0.64 -0.86
N PHE A 46 -5.35 0.43 -1.60
CA PHE A 46 -6.30 -0.64 -1.31
C PHE A 46 -5.69 -2.03 -1.44
N TYR A 47 -4.98 -2.33 -2.52
CA TYR A 47 -4.35 -3.64 -2.71
C TYR A 47 -3.45 -4.00 -1.54
N HIS A 48 -2.64 -3.05 -1.08
CA HIS A 48 -1.69 -3.29 0.00
C HIS A 48 -2.31 -3.17 1.40
N THR A 49 -3.44 -2.49 1.53
CA THR A 49 -4.29 -2.57 2.73
C THR A 49 -4.76 -4.01 2.97
N PHE A 50 -5.25 -4.68 1.94
CA PHE A 50 -5.66 -6.09 2.05
C PHE A 50 -4.47 -7.02 2.26
N ALA A 51 -3.35 -6.76 1.61
CA ALA A 51 -2.12 -7.52 1.84
C ALA A 51 -1.64 -7.38 3.30
N LEU A 52 -1.66 -6.17 3.85
CA LEU A 52 -1.28 -5.90 5.24
C LEU A 52 -2.26 -6.55 6.23
N LEU A 53 -3.56 -6.57 5.90
CA LEU A 53 -4.57 -7.27 6.68
C LEU A 53 -4.28 -8.78 6.73
N ALA A 54 -3.97 -9.38 5.58
CA ALA A 54 -3.60 -10.78 5.48
C ALA A 54 -2.34 -11.10 6.33
N VAL A 55 -1.30 -10.26 6.24
CA VAL A 55 -0.09 -10.39 7.07
C VAL A 55 -0.41 -10.31 8.56
N GLY A 56 -1.28 -9.39 8.95
CA GLY A 56 -1.72 -9.24 10.34
C GLY A 56 -2.46 -10.48 10.88
N ILE A 57 -3.34 -11.06 10.06
CA ILE A 57 -4.10 -12.28 10.40
C ILE A 57 -3.17 -13.48 10.50
N LEU A 58 -2.34 -13.71 9.47
CA LEU A 58 -1.36 -14.81 9.47
C LEU A 58 -0.39 -14.70 10.65
N GLY A 59 0.06 -13.49 10.94
CA GLY A 59 0.99 -13.25 12.03
C GLY A 59 0.38 -13.34 13.43
N SER A 60 -0.94 -13.36 13.57
CA SER A 60 -1.60 -13.66 14.83
C SER A 60 -1.54 -15.15 15.15
N GLN A 61 -1.43 -15.99 14.13
CA GLN A 61 -1.37 -17.45 14.25
C GLN A 61 0.08 -17.97 14.22
N HIS A 62 0.96 -17.30 13.49
CA HIS A 62 2.34 -17.73 13.27
C HIS A 62 3.33 -16.60 13.58
N HIS A 63 4.21 -16.82 14.58
CA HIS A 63 5.30 -15.90 14.86
C HIS A 63 6.42 -16.05 13.82
N SER A 64 6.53 -15.11 12.89
CA SER A 64 7.52 -15.14 11.81
C SER A 64 8.16 -13.77 11.59
N ARG A 65 9.51 -13.78 11.49
CA ARG A 65 10.26 -12.57 11.08
C ARG A 65 9.91 -12.12 9.65
N LEU A 66 9.66 -13.08 8.76
CA LEU A 66 9.28 -12.79 7.37
C LEU A 66 7.94 -12.03 7.29
N LEU A 67 6.95 -12.42 8.11
CA LEU A 67 5.68 -11.68 8.18
C LEU A 67 5.87 -10.26 8.72
N LYS A 68 6.76 -10.08 9.71
CA LYS A 68 7.08 -8.73 10.20
C LYS A 68 7.71 -7.87 9.13
N TRP A 69 8.70 -8.41 8.39
CA TRP A 69 9.33 -7.71 7.27
C TRP A 69 8.33 -7.40 6.16
N SER A 70 7.49 -8.37 5.79
CA SER A 70 6.43 -8.17 4.79
C SER A 70 5.51 -7.01 5.18
N GLY A 71 5.02 -6.99 6.42
CA GLY A 71 4.15 -5.92 6.91
C GLY A 71 4.84 -4.55 6.92
N CYS A 72 6.07 -4.46 7.40
CA CYS A 72 6.85 -3.21 7.38
C CYS A 72 7.09 -2.70 5.95
N LEU A 73 7.43 -3.61 5.03
CA LEU A 73 7.66 -3.28 3.61
C LEU A 73 6.37 -2.82 2.92
N PHE A 74 5.22 -3.42 3.24
CA PHE A 74 3.94 -2.95 2.72
C PHE A 74 3.58 -1.56 3.26
N ILE A 75 3.80 -1.28 4.54
CA ILE A 75 3.57 0.05 5.11
C ILE A 75 4.46 1.10 4.46
N ALA A 76 5.78 0.87 4.45
CA ALA A 76 6.75 1.79 3.85
C ALA A 76 6.51 1.96 2.35
N GLY A 77 6.28 0.86 1.64
CA GLY A 77 6.02 0.86 0.21
C GLY A 77 4.74 1.61 -0.16
N THR A 78 3.66 1.41 0.58
CA THR A 78 2.40 2.13 0.35
C THR A 78 2.56 3.62 0.66
N ALA A 79 3.20 3.97 1.76
CA ALA A 79 3.46 5.37 2.10
C ALA A 79 4.28 6.09 1.03
N ILE A 80 5.32 5.46 0.51
CA ILE A 80 6.16 6.04 -0.55
C ILE A 80 5.42 6.01 -1.89
N PHE A 81 4.92 4.86 -2.33
CA PHE A 81 4.29 4.70 -3.64
C PHE A 81 3.02 5.55 -3.78
N SER A 82 2.00 5.25 -2.98
CA SER A 82 0.73 5.98 -3.02
C SER A 82 0.87 7.41 -2.50
N GLY A 83 1.66 7.64 -1.45
CA GLY A 83 1.89 8.97 -0.90
C GLY A 83 2.49 9.93 -1.92
N PHE A 84 3.54 9.54 -2.64
CA PHE A 84 4.15 10.39 -3.68
C PHE A 84 3.28 10.50 -4.93
N LEU A 85 2.47 9.50 -5.28
CA LEU A 85 1.47 9.64 -6.35
C LEU A 85 0.37 10.64 -5.97
N TYR A 86 -0.10 10.67 -4.72
CA TYR A 86 -1.02 11.69 -4.25
C TYR A 86 -0.43 13.09 -4.35
N LEU A 87 0.81 13.26 -3.90
CA LEU A 87 1.52 14.54 -4.00
C LEU A 87 1.72 14.97 -5.45
N LEU A 88 2.14 14.07 -6.32
CA LEU A 88 2.26 14.33 -7.75
C LEU A 88 0.94 14.78 -8.36
N ALA A 89 -0.15 14.07 -8.07
CA ALA A 89 -1.47 14.38 -8.61
C ALA A 89 -1.97 15.76 -8.20
N ILE A 90 -1.76 16.15 -6.93
CA ILE A 90 -2.24 17.42 -6.38
C ILE A 90 -1.33 18.59 -6.77
N THR A 91 -0.01 18.40 -6.77
CA THR A 91 0.95 19.48 -7.03
C THR A 91 1.34 19.60 -8.50
N GLY A 92 1.21 18.54 -9.30
CA GLY A 92 1.68 18.48 -10.68
C GLY A 92 3.20 18.45 -10.82
N ILE A 93 3.96 18.33 -9.72
CA ILE A 93 5.43 18.31 -9.73
C ILE A 93 5.91 16.94 -10.20
N LYS A 94 6.26 16.82 -11.48
CA LYS A 94 6.65 15.55 -12.11
C LYS A 94 7.87 14.87 -11.49
N ALA A 95 8.77 15.63 -10.88
CA ALA A 95 9.94 15.10 -10.18
C ALA A 95 9.58 14.15 -9.02
N LEU A 96 8.41 14.32 -8.39
CA LEU A 96 7.92 13.43 -7.33
C LEU A 96 7.68 12.00 -7.83
N GLY A 97 7.34 11.83 -9.11
CA GLY A 97 7.18 10.51 -9.75
C GLY A 97 8.47 9.68 -9.79
N MET A 98 9.63 10.30 -9.65
CA MET A 98 10.93 9.60 -9.62
C MET A 98 11.14 8.79 -8.34
N ILE A 99 10.44 9.14 -7.25
CA ILE A 99 10.52 8.45 -5.95
C ILE A 99 9.56 7.26 -5.90
N VAL A 100 8.47 7.30 -6.65
CA VAL A 100 7.44 6.25 -6.68
C VAL A 100 7.99 4.83 -6.92
N PRO A 101 8.95 4.60 -7.85
CA PRO A 101 9.51 3.26 -8.05
C PRO A 101 10.20 2.67 -6.83
N ILE A 102 10.77 3.48 -5.95
CA ILE A 102 11.37 3.02 -4.68
C ILE A 102 10.28 2.39 -3.80
N GLY A 103 9.13 3.03 -3.70
CA GLY A 103 7.96 2.47 -3.04
C GLY A 103 7.51 1.17 -3.68
N GLY A 104 7.44 1.12 -5.01
CA GLY A 104 7.10 -0.09 -5.78
C GLY A 104 8.03 -1.27 -5.46
N LEU A 105 9.33 -1.05 -5.42
CA LEU A 105 10.31 -2.09 -5.03
C LEU A 105 10.09 -2.59 -3.60
N SER A 106 9.78 -1.70 -2.68
CA SER A 106 9.42 -2.07 -1.30
C SER A 106 8.19 -2.98 -1.26
N LEU A 107 7.16 -2.66 -2.05
CA LEU A 107 5.94 -3.47 -2.15
C LEU A 107 6.23 -4.87 -2.70
N VAL A 108 7.03 -4.97 -3.77
CA VAL A 108 7.45 -6.25 -4.35
C VAL A 108 8.22 -7.08 -3.33
N ALA A 109 9.16 -6.47 -2.61
CA ALA A 109 9.90 -7.14 -1.55
C ALA A 109 8.98 -7.65 -0.43
N GLY A 110 7.94 -6.89 -0.08
CA GLY A 110 6.90 -7.31 0.86
C GLY A 110 6.17 -8.58 0.41
N TRP A 111 5.77 -8.64 -0.86
CA TRP A 111 5.15 -9.82 -1.46
C TRP A 111 6.08 -11.04 -1.50
N ILE A 112 7.38 -10.83 -1.81
CA ILE A 112 8.38 -11.91 -1.78
C ILE A 112 8.53 -12.46 -0.36
N CYS A 113 8.62 -11.62 0.66
CA CYS A 113 8.67 -12.06 2.06
C CYS A 113 7.45 -12.89 2.44
N LEU A 114 6.26 -12.47 2.02
CA LEU A 114 5.02 -13.21 2.25
C LEU A 114 5.03 -14.57 1.55
N LEU A 115 5.42 -14.62 0.29
CA LEU A 115 5.54 -15.86 -0.49
C LEU A 115 6.49 -16.85 0.19
N VAL A 116 7.68 -16.39 0.55
CA VAL A 116 8.69 -17.25 1.21
C VAL A 116 8.16 -17.78 2.54
N HIS A 117 7.43 -16.96 3.29
CA HIS A 117 6.78 -17.40 4.53
C HIS A 117 5.77 -18.53 4.27
N ILE A 118 4.88 -18.36 3.30
CA ILE A 118 3.84 -19.36 2.95
C ILE A 118 4.48 -20.68 2.51
N LEU A 119 5.52 -20.65 1.69
CA LEU A 119 6.22 -21.84 1.24
C LEU A 119 6.91 -22.59 2.39
N ARG A 120 7.44 -21.86 3.38
CA ARG A 120 8.09 -22.46 4.56
C ARG A 120 7.10 -23.12 5.53
N ILE A 121 5.87 -22.61 5.64
CA ILE A 121 4.82 -23.27 6.46
C ILE A 121 4.49 -24.65 5.89
N LYS A 122 4.27 -24.75 4.59
CA LYS A 122 3.92 -26.00 3.90
C LYS A 122 5.02 -27.07 4.03
N SER A 123 6.27 -26.66 4.19
CA SER A 123 7.42 -27.56 4.34
C SER A 123 7.56 -28.17 5.75
N ARG A 124 6.78 -27.71 6.74
CA ARG A 124 6.87 -28.19 8.15
C ARG A 124 5.77 -29.21 8.52
N ASN A 125 4.86 -29.49 7.61
CA ASN A 125 3.82 -30.51 7.74
C ASN A 125 4.16 -31.74 6.86
#